data_7e4de43cb51f288c4b57eb3576ae5265
#
_entry.id   7e4de43cb51f288c4b57eb3576ae5265
#
_cell.length_a   1.000
_cell.length_b   1.000
_cell.length_c   1.000
_cell.angle_alpha   90.00
_cell.angle_beta   90.00
_cell.angle_gamma   90.00
#
_symmetry.space_group_name_H-M   'P 1'
#
loop_
_entity.id
_entity.type
_entity.pdbx_description
1 polymer ?
#
loop_
_entity_poly.entity_id
_entity_poly.type
_entity_poly.pdbx_seq_one_letter_code
_entity_poly.pdbx_strand_id
1 'polypeptide(L)'
;MTKNMLIDAIHPEETRVVVTEHNQIQEFDFESGTKSPLRGNIYLAKVTRVEPSLQAAFVEYGGNRHGFLAFNEIHPDYYQIPVSDREELLKAQAAEDREHAASEDDDAQKDTSAASEDGSEDGSGESVSSLGGDAHEEAAPSQKSRASHRRYKIQEVIKRRQVILVQVMKEERGNKGAALSTYLSLAGRYCVLMPNTARGGGISRKISNSADRKKLKTIVGKLDVPNGMGLIVRTAGAERTLAEIRRDWQYMSTMWQEVRDKTVESTAPALVYEEGNLIRRCIRDLYSKEFDEVAIAGADAYKEAKGYMKLLMPSHARKVKQHVENTPLFKQHGVEDKLAAMFNPTVVLPSGGYLVINPTEALVSIDVNSGKSTREQSIEKTALNTNLEAAVEVARQARLR
;
A
#
# COMPACT_ATOMS: atom_id res chain seq x y z
N MET A 1 -0.66 -26.63 8.48
CA MET A 1 -1.51 -25.45 8.15
C MET A 1 -1.28 -25.19 6.67
N THR A 2 -2.30 -25.32 5.84
CA THR A 2 -2.15 -25.13 4.38
C THR A 2 -2.60 -23.72 4.03
N LYS A 3 -1.62 -22.86 3.69
CA LYS A 3 -1.87 -21.50 3.19
C LYS A 3 -1.43 -21.41 1.75
N ASN A 4 -2.35 -21.15 0.84
CA ASN A 4 -2.08 -21.13 -0.59
C ASN A 4 -2.46 -19.80 -1.20
N MET A 5 -1.71 -19.37 -2.22
CA MET A 5 -2.05 -18.27 -3.09
C MET A 5 -2.42 -18.85 -4.46
N LEU A 6 -3.61 -18.56 -4.90
CA LEU A 6 -4.17 -19.03 -6.17
C LEU A 6 -4.32 -17.82 -7.10
N ILE A 7 -3.70 -17.88 -8.27
CA ILE A 7 -3.74 -16.81 -9.26
C ILE A 7 -4.33 -17.36 -10.56
N ASP A 8 -5.48 -16.86 -10.94
CA ASP A 8 -6.13 -17.19 -12.20
C ASP A 8 -5.99 -16.02 -13.19
N ALA A 9 -5.22 -16.23 -14.23
CA ALA A 9 -4.94 -15.30 -15.31
C ALA A 9 -4.98 -16.01 -16.68
N ILE A 10 -5.91 -16.97 -16.84
CA ILE A 10 -6.14 -17.65 -18.12
C ILE A 10 -6.73 -16.67 -19.13
N HIS A 11 -7.63 -15.82 -18.67
CA HIS A 11 -8.28 -14.82 -19.49
C HIS A 11 -7.49 -13.49 -19.44
N PRO A 12 -7.03 -12.96 -20.58
CA PRO A 12 -6.27 -11.70 -20.60
C PRO A 12 -7.09 -10.48 -20.12
N GLU A 13 -8.41 -10.63 -20.07
CA GLU A 13 -9.34 -9.57 -19.66
C GLU A 13 -9.44 -9.43 -18.14
N GLU A 14 -9.06 -10.46 -17.37
CA GLU A 14 -9.21 -10.46 -15.93
C GLU A 14 -8.13 -11.34 -15.26
N THR A 15 -7.49 -10.78 -14.26
CA THR A 15 -6.62 -11.52 -13.34
C THR A 15 -7.26 -11.54 -11.96
N ARG A 16 -7.43 -12.72 -11.38
CA ARG A 16 -8.00 -12.91 -10.04
C ARG A 16 -6.99 -13.57 -9.11
N VAL A 17 -6.88 -13.07 -7.90
CA VAL A 17 -6.00 -13.62 -6.87
C VAL A 17 -6.82 -13.95 -5.62
N VAL A 18 -6.60 -15.15 -5.09
CA VAL A 18 -7.23 -15.62 -3.86
C VAL A 18 -6.16 -16.14 -2.92
N VAL A 19 -6.20 -15.72 -1.67
CA VAL A 19 -5.43 -16.34 -0.59
C VAL A 19 -6.36 -17.23 0.22
N THR A 20 -5.98 -18.50 0.32
CA THR A 20 -6.73 -19.47 1.12
C THR A 20 -5.90 -19.93 2.32
N GLU A 21 -6.55 -20.05 3.47
CA GLU A 21 -5.98 -20.64 4.68
C GLU A 21 -7.01 -21.59 5.30
N HIS A 22 -6.60 -22.82 5.61
CA HIS A 22 -7.51 -23.86 6.11
C HIS A 22 -8.75 -24.06 5.22
N ASN A 23 -8.57 -23.98 3.92
CA ASN A 23 -9.65 -24.08 2.93
C ASN A 23 -10.70 -22.94 3.02
N GLN A 24 -10.40 -21.83 3.70
CA GLN A 24 -11.24 -20.63 3.71
C GLN A 24 -10.56 -19.52 2.92
N ILE A 25 -11.34 -18.68 2.24
CA ILE A 25 -10.82 -17.48 1.59
C ILE A 25 -10.51 -16.45 2.67
N GLN A 26 -9.27 -15.98 2.70
CA GLN A 26 -8.81 -14.91 3.58
C GLN A 26 -8.75 -13.57 2.88
N GLU A 27 -8.36 -13.60 1.59
CA GLU A 27 -8.23 -12.40 0.79
C GLU A 27 -8.60 -12.72 -0.67
N PHE A 28 -9.20 -11.75 -1.33
CA PHE A 28 -9.57 -11.80 -2.73
C PHE A 28 -9.33 -10.44 -3.37
N ASP A 29 -8.70 -10.44 -4.52
CA ASP A 29 -8.57 -9.24 -5.36
C ASP A 29 -8.64 -9.62 -6.84
N PHE A 30 -9.02 -8.66 -7.67
CA PHE A 30 -9.07 -8.84 -9.10
C PHE A 30 -8.66 -7.56 -9.84
N GLU A 31 -8.09 -7.74 -11.02
CA GLU A 31 -7.71 -6.67 -11.92
C GLU A 31 -8.28 -6.93 -13.30
N SER A 32 -8.99 -5.95 -13.84
CA SER A 32 -9.53 -6.02 -15.21
C SER A 32 -8.51 -5.47 -16.19
N GLY A 33 -8.25 -6.19 -17.28
CA GLY A 33 -7.35 -5.75 -18.34
C GLY A 33 -7.77 -4.44 -19.04
N THR A 34 -9.04 -4.05 -18.89
CA THR A 34 -9.57 -2.81 -19.47
C THR A 34 -9.37 -1.60 -18.57
N LYS A 35 -9.06 -1.78 -17.28
CA LYS A 35 -8.92 -0.71 -16.30
C LYS A 35 -7.78 -1.03 -15.34
N SER A 36 -6.56 -0.72 -15.76
CA SER A 36 -5.39 -0.80 -14.87
C SER A 36 -5.50 0.26 -13.75
N PRO A 37 -5.18 -0.09 -12.50
CA PRO A 37 -5.14 0.87 -11.41
C PRO A 37 -4.09 1.94 -11.69
N LEU A 38 -4.45 3.19 -11.44
CA LEU A 38 -3.55 4.34 -11.63
C LEU A 38 -2.68 4.62 -10.41
N ARG A 39 -3.10 4.14 -9.24
CA ARG A 39 -2.40 4.39 -7.97
C ARG A 39 -0.97 3.86 -8.02
N GLY A 40 -0.02 4.69 -7.60
CA GLY A 40 1.41 4.35 -7.62
C GLY A 40 2.13 4.72 -8.91
N ASN A 41 1.42 4.88 -10.03
CA ASN A 41 2.02 5.26 -11.30
C ASN A 41 2.65 6.65 -11.22
N ILE A 42 3.80 6.82 -11.90
CA ILE A 42 4.52 8.09 -11.99
C ILE A 42 4.42 8.63 -13.41
N TYR A 43 4.05 9.89 -13.51
CA TYR A 43 3.89 10.59 -14.78
C TYR A 43 4.79 11.81 -14.85
N LEU A 44 5.33 12.06 -16.02
CA LEU A 44 5.82 13.37 -16.39
C LEU A 44 4.61 14.21 -16.79
N ALA A 45 4.32 15.27 -16.05
CA ALA A 45 3.05 15.98 -16.14
C ALA A 45 3.26 17.48 -16.30
N LYS A 46 2.21 18.20 -16.70
CA LYS A 46 2.26 19.64 -16.99
C LYS A 46 1.22 20.39 -16.19
N VAL A 47 1.62 21.45 -15.48
CA VAL A 47 0.71 22.33 -14.76
C VAL A 47 -0.17 23.10 -15.74
N THR A 48 -1.49 22.90 -15.66
CA THR A 48 -2.48 23.58 -16.54
C THR A 48 -2.99 24.86 -15.89
N ARG A 49 -3.31 24.82 -14.59
CA ARG A 49 -3.87 25.92 -13.83
C ARG A 49 -3.40 25.87 -12.38
N VAL A 50 -3.13 27.03 -11.82
CA VAL A 50 -2.88 27.21 -10.37
C VAL A 50 -4.10 27.91 -9.79
N GLU A 51 -4.62 27.39 -8.68
CA GLU A 51 -5.81 27.88 -7.98
C GLU A 51 -5.42 28.38 -6.58
N PRO A 52 -5.19 29.69 -6.41
CA PRO A 52 -4.75 30.23 -5.13
C PRO A 52 -5.75 30.04 -4.00
N SER A 53 -7.06 30.05 -4.31
CA SER A 53 -8.14 29.86 -3.31
C SER A 53 -8.12 28.49 -2.66
N LEU A 54 -7.64 27.48 -3.40
CA LEU A 54 -7.53 26.08 -2.93
C LEU A 54 -6.10 25.74 -2.49
N GLN A 55 -5.13 26.64 -2.67
CA GLN A 55 -3.70 26.35 -2.52
C GLN A 55 -3.34 25.02 -3.24
N ALA A 56 -3.74 24.91 -4.51
CA ALA A 56 -3.55 23.71 -5.31
C ALA A 56 -3.29 24.04 -6.79
N ALA A 57 -2.70 23.11 -7.49
CA ALA A 57 -2.54 23.13 -8.94
C ALA A 57 -3.33 22.00 -9.60
N PHE A 58 -3.86 22.28 -10.79
CA PHE A 58 -4.42 21.27 -11.68
C PHE A 58 -3.37 20.89 -12.71
N VAL A 59 -3.20 19.59 -12.90
CA VAL A 59 -2.08 19.02 -13.65
C VAL A 59 -2.60 18.05 -14.70
N GLU A 60 -2.11 18.21 -15.93
CA GLU A 60 -2.34 17.29 -17.03
C GLU A 60 -1.25 16.20 -16.98
N TYR A 61 -1.65 14.96 -16.70
CA TYR A 61 -0.75 13.82 -16.54
C TYR A 61 -1.01 12.69 -17.56
N GLY A 62 -2.01 12.87 -18.45
CA GLY A 62 -2.39 11.87 -19.44
C GLY A 62 -3.59 11.00 -19.05
N GLY A 63 -4.18 11.24 -17.89
CA GLY A 63 -5.46 10.63 -17.49
C GLY A 63 -6.67 11.31 -18.15
N ASN A 64 -7.86 10.75 -17.91
CA ASN A 64 -9.11 11.29 -18.46
C ASN A 64 -9.45 12.69 -17.94
N ARG A 65 -8.97 13.03 -16.75
CA ARG A 65 -9.20 14.30 -16.06
C ARG A 65 -7.91 14.90 -15.57
N HIS A 66 -7.90 16.21 -15.34
CA HIS A 66 -6.76 16.85 -14.67
C HIS A 66 -6.63 16.35 -13.24
N GLY A 67 -5.40 16.01 -12.85
CA GLY A 67 -5.08 15.64 -11.49
C GLY A 67 -5.04 16.87 -10.56
N PHE A 68 -5.35 16.64 -9.30
CA PHE A 68 -5.30 17.63 -8.23
C PHE A 68 -4.00 17.48 -7.44
N LEU A 69 -3.20 18.56 -7.39
CA LEU A 69 -1.93 18.61 -6.69
C LEU A 69 -1.99 19.72 -5.62
N ALA A 70 -2.13 19.33 -4.36
CA ALA A 70 -2.13 20.27 -3.25
C ALA A 70 -0.75 20.88 -3.02
N PHE A 71 -0.67 22.10 -2.51
CA PHE A 71 0.60 22.79 -2.31
C PHE A 71 1.56 22.04 -1.38
N ASN A 72 1.06 21.45 -0.32
CA ASN A 72 1.82 20.61 0.59
C ASN A 72 2.34 19.29 -0.02
N GLU A 73 1.86 18.92 -1.21
CA GLU A 73 2.32 17.75 -1.98
C GLU A 73 3.38 18.13 -3.03
N ILE A 74 3.81 19.41 -3.07
CA ILE A 74 4.82 19.88 -4.00
C ILE A 74 6.17 19.97 -3.31
N HIS A 75 7.14 19.23 -3.81
CA HIS A 75 8.51 19.25 -3.29
C HIS A 75 9.19 20.59 -3.60
N PRO A 76 9.98 21.17 -2.66
CA PRO A 76 10.66 22.46 -2.86
C PRO A 76 11.58 22.55 -4.08
N ASP A 77 12.07 21.43 -4.60
CA ASP A 77 12.88 21.40 -5.84
C ASP A 77 12.14 21.95 -7.07
N TYR A 78 10.80 21.88 -7.05
CA TYR A 78 9.96 22.45 -8.12
C TYR A 78 9.64 23.92 -7.93
N TYR A 79 10.02 24.53 -6.79
CA TYR A 79 9.75 25.93 -6.51
C TYR A 79 10.66 26.82 -7.35
N GLN A 80 10.05 27.79 -8.02
CA GLN A 80 10.77 28.83 -8.79
C GLN A 80 11.14 29.99 -7.86
N ILE A 81 12.05 29.76 -6.92
CA ILE A 81 12.57 30.69 -5.93
C ILE A 81 14.10 30.75 -6.03
N PRO A 82 14.77 31.76 -5.43
CA PRO A 82 16.23 31.80 -5.36
C PRO A 82 16.82 30.51 -4.77
N VAL A 83 17.99 30.13 -5.23
CA VAL A 83 18.67 28.90 -4.81
C VAL A 83 18.93 28.89 -3.30
N SER A 84 19.33 30.06 -2.73
CA SER A 84 19.53 30.25 -1.29
C SER A 84 18.29 29.83 -0.46
N ASP A 85 17.14 30.36 -0.87
CA ASP A 85 15.87 30.16 -0.15
C ASP A 85 15.40 28.69 -0.25
N ARG A 86 15.65 28.09 -1.43
CA ARG A 86 15.35 26.65 -1.64
C ARG A 86 16.24 25.78 -0.76
N GLU A 87 17.54 26.08 -0.66
CA GLU A 87 18.44 25.33 0.22
C GLU A 87 18.08 25.48 1.70
N GLU A 88 17.64 26.69 2.13
CA GLU A 88 17.12 26.86 3.49
C GLU A 88 15.88 26.03 3.77
N LEU A 89 14.92 26.02 2.83
CA LEU A 89 13.72 25.20 2.97
C LEU A 89 14.03 23.69 3.06
N LEU A 90 14.93 23.21 2.22
CA LEU A 90 15.36 21.81 2.25
C LEU A 90 16.09 21.45 3.55
N LYS A 91 16.95 22.35 4.06
CA LYS A 91 17.63 22.17 5.35
C LYS A 91 16.65 22.18 6.52
N ALA A 92 15.69 23.11 6.51
CA ALA A 92 14.64 23.18 7.53
C ALA A 92 13.79 21.91 7.54
N GLN A 93 13.36 21.46 6.37
CA GLN A 93 12.60 20.21 6.23
C GLN A 93 13.40 18.99 6.71
N ALA A 94 14.67 18.90 6.36
CA ALA A 94 15.55 17.82 6.83
C ALA A 94 15.78 17.85 8.34
N ALA A 95 15.81 19.04 8.97
CA ALA A 95 15.93 19.19 10.41
C ALA A 95 14.64 18.77 11.12
N GLU A 96 13.48 19.22 10.67
CA GLU A 96 12.17 18.81 11.18
C GLU A 96 11.98 17.28 11.09
N ASP A 97 12.36 16.69 9.95
CA ASP A 97 12.28 15.23 9.74
C ASP A 97 13.21 14.45 10.70
N ARG A 98 14.37 15.02 11.06
CA ARG A 98 15.30 14.41 12.03
C ARG A 98 14.79 14.51 13.47
N GLU A 99 14.21 15.64 13.85
CA GLU A 99 13.61 15.83 15.17
C GLU A 99 12.41 14.89 15.39
N HIS A 100 11.57 14.72 14.37
CA HIS A 100 10.47 13.77 14.41
C HIS A 100 10.95 12.31 14.51
N ALA A 101 12.01 11.95 13.80
CA ALA A 101 12.58 10.61 13.89
C ALA A 101 13.21 10.34 15.27
N ALA A 102 13.76 11.36 15.94
CA ALA A 102 14.31 11.25 17.28
C ALA A 102 13.21 11.15 18.36
N SER A 103 12.13 11.93 18.23
CA SER A 103 11.00 11.87 19.18
C SER A 103 10.22 10.56 19.09
N GLU A 104 10.10 9.96 17.89
CA GLU A 104 9.47 8.64 17.71
C GLU A 104 10.31 7.49 18.35
N ASP A 105 11.63 7.65 18.45
CA ASP A 105 12.49 6.67 19.14
C ASP A 105 12.35 6.77 20.70
N ASP A 106 12.03 7.96 21.24
CA ASP A 106 11.83 8.18 22.67
C ASP A 106 10.43 7.74 23.16
N ASP A 107 9.39 7.94 22.37
CA ASP A 107 8.03 7.50 22.69
C ASP A 107 7.90 5.96 22.67
N ALA A 108 8.62 5.29 21.77
CA ALA A 108 8.68 3.82 21.75
C ALA A 108 9.39 3.22 23.00
N GLN A 109 10.11 4.02 23.80
CA GLN A 109 10.71 3.59 25.07
C GLN A 109 9.78 3.81 26.28
N LYS A 110 8.74 4.66 26.16
CA LYS A 110 7.81 4.97 27.27
C LYS A 110 6.61 4.05 27.34
N ASP A 111 6.18 3.44 26.22
CA ASP A 111 4.99 2.58 26.17
C ASP A 111 5.16 1.19 26.79
N THR A 112 6.34 0.86 27.36
CA THR A 112 6.52 -0.39 28.13
C THR A 112 6.13 -0.28 29.59
N SER A 113 5.63 0.86 30.08
CA SER A 113 5.37 1.08 31.51
C SER A 113 4.03 1.69 31.90
N ALA A 114 3.04 1.80 31.01
CA ALA A 114 1.72 2.29 31.42
C ALA A 114 0.60 1.72 30.54
N ALA A 115 -0.02 0.64 31.02
CA ALA A 115 -1.37 0.30 30.62
C ALA A 115 -2.34 1.11 31.50
N SER A 116 -3.04 2.09 30.94
CA SER A 116 -4.31 2.62 31.47
C SER A 116 -4.99 3.51 30.46
N GLU A 117 -6.28 3.22 30.31
CA GLU A 117 -7.36 3.82 29.58
C GLU A 117 -7.32 5.36 29.51
N ASP A 118 -7.49 5.94 28.34
CA ASP A 118 -8.53 6.95 28.13
C ASP A 118 -8.80 7.16 26.63
N GLY A 119 -10.10 7.23 26.27
CA GLY A 119 -10.58 7.43 24.92
C GLY A 119 -10.67 8.92 24.59
N SER A 120 -10.25 9.26 23.39
CA SER A 120 -10.74 10.45 22.70
C SER A 120 -10.82 10.20 21.20
N GLU A 121 -12.06 10.23 20.71
CA GLU A 121 -12.43 10.20 19.29
C GLU A 121 -11.87 11.42 18.56
N ASP A 122 -11.16 11.20 17.48
CA ASP A 122 -11.05 12.18 16.41
C ASP A 122 -11.15 11.46 15.05
N GLY A 123 -12.26 11.74 14.36
CA GLY A 123 -12.66 11.09 13.13
C GLY A 123 -11.83 11.55 11.93
N SER A 124 -10.80 10.80 11.57
CA SER A 124 -10.19 10.85 10.26
C SER A 124 -10.62 9.63 9.45
N GLY A 125 -11.43 9.87 8.40
CA GLY A 125 -11.91 8.82 7.51
C GLY A 125 -10.77 8.05 6.88
N GLU A 126 -10.50 6.87 7.40
CA GLU A 126 -9.59 5.91 6.81
C GLU A 126 -10.20 5.40 5.49
N SER A 127 -9.48 5.64 4.41
CA SER A 127 -9.79 5.03 3.12
C SER A 127 -9.48 3.54 3.20
N VAL A 128 -10.47 2.72 2.89
CA VAL A 128 -10.28 1.26 2.70
C VAL A 128 -9.17 1.08 1.66
N SER A 129 -8.01 0.57 2.08
CA SER A 129 -6.91 0.29 1.20
C SER A 129 -7.21 -0.98 0.40
N SER A 130 -7.17 -0.87 -0.93
CA SER A 130 -7.13 -2.03 -1.81
C SER A 130 -5.85 -2.84 -1.55
N LEU A 131 -5.89 -4.14 -1.80
CA LEU A 131 -4.73 -5.02 -1.69
C LEU A 131 -3.49 -4.39 -2.36
N GLY A 132 -2.37 -4.29 -1.64
CA GLY A 132 -1.14 -3.66 -2.14
C GLY A 132 -1.03 -2.14 -1.92
N GLY A 133 -2.02 -1.47 -1.31
CA GLY A 133 -1.97 -0.05 -0.99
C GLY A 133 -1.05 0.34 0.17
N ASP A 134 -0.78 -0.57 1.08
CA ASP A 134 -0.03 -0.31 2.32
C ASP A 134 1.39 0.19 2.12
N ALA A 135 2.06 -0.19 1.03
CA ALA A 135 3.44 0.21 0.76
C ALA A 135 3.60 1.73 0.61
N HIS A 136 2.66 2.38 -0.08
CA HIS A 136 2.67 3.82 -0.28
C HIS A 136 2.17 4.58 0.95
N GLU A 137 1.29 3.98 1.76
CA GLU A 137 0.82 4.57 3.01
C GLU A 137 1.89 4.55 4.10
N GLU A 138 2.71 3.50 4.17
CA GLU A 138 3.86 3.45 5.09
C GLU A 138 4.90 4.53 4.80
N ALA A 139 4.98 5.00 3.55
CA ALA A 139 5.89 6.06 3.12
C ALA A 139 5.28 7.47 3.21
N ALA A 140 3.96 7.60 3.43
CA ALA A 140 3.31 8.91 3.47
C ALA A 140 3.88 9.77 4.61
N PRO A 141 4.40 10.99 4.32
CA PRO A 141 4.91 11.88 5.34
C PRO A 141 3.78 12.34 6.26
N SER A 142 4.06 12.44 7.57
CA SER A 142 3.06 12.91 8.54
C SER A 142 2.63 14.34 8.20
N GLN A 143 1.34 14.66 8.41
CA GLN A 143 0.80 16.00 8.12
C GLN A 143 1.48 17.11 8.94
N LYS A 144 2.09 16.79 10.08
CA LYS A 144 2.78 17.75 10.96
C LYS A 144 4.10 18.27 10.40
N SER A 145 4.83 17.49 9.57
CA SER A 145 6.12 17.90 8.97
C SER A 145 5.97 18.92 7.83
N ARG A 146 4.75 19.29 7.49
CA ARG A 146 4.45 20.18 6.35
C ARG A 146 4.25 21.65 6.72
N ALA A 147 4.55 22.02 7.97
CA ALA A 147 4.33 23.38 8.48
C ALA A 147 5.32 24.44 7.93
N SER A 148 6.50 24.02 7.43
CA SER A 148 7.53 24.95 6.92
C SER A 148 7.18 25.61 5.57
N HIS A 149 6.16 25.09 4.85
CA HIS A 149 5.68 25.67 3.59
C HIS A 149 4.95 27.02 3.73
N ARG A 150 4.77 27.54 4.96
CA ARG A 150 3.98 28.76 5.21
C ARG A 150 4.62 30.06 4.72
N ARG A 151 5.89 30.05 4.28
CA ARG A 151 6.59 31.28 3.79
C ARG A 151 6.12 31.72 2.40
N TYR A 152 5.62 30.82 1.57
CA TYR A 152 5.23 31.11 0.18
C TYR A 152 3.80 30.66 -0.10
N LYS A 153 3.18 31.34 -1.07
CA LYS A 153 1.90 30.92 -1.64
C LYS A 153 2.16 30.17 -2.94
N ILE A 154 1.27 29.23 -3.30
CA ILE A 154 1.46 28.38 -4.48
C ILE A 154 1.68 29.19 -5.77
N GLN A 155 0.99 30.31 -5.94
CA GLN A 155 1.11 31.16 -7.13
C GLN A 155 2.47 31.85 -7.26
N GLU A 156 3.24 31.95 -6.16
CA GLU A 156 4.57 32.55 -6.15
C GLU A 156 5.64 31.58 -6.62
N VAL A 157 5.43 30.28 -6.38
CA VAL A 157 6.45 29.24 -6.55
C VAL A 157 6.21 28.31 -7.72
N ILE A 158 4.95 28.15 -8.19
CA ILE A 158 4.59 27.27 -9.28
C ILE A 158 3.96 28.06 -10.42
N LYS A 159 4.42 27.78 -11.65
CA LYS A 159 3.92 28.46 -12.85
C LYS A 159 3.13 27.53 -13.75
N ARG A 160 2.19 28.13 -14.48
CA ARG A 160 1.47 27.47 -15.57
C ARG A 160 2.47 26.97 -16.63
N ARG A 161 2.21 25.80 -17.19
CA ARG A 161 3.06 25.08 -18.16
C ARG A 161 4.36 24.50 -17.59
N GLN A 162 4.58 24.60 -16.29
CA GLN A 162 5.71 23.93 -15.65
C GLN A 162 5.56 22.41 -15.78
N VAL A 163 6.66 21.74 -16.14
CA VAL A 163 6.73 20.29 -16.21
C VAL A 163 7.26 19.77 -14.87
N ILE A 164 6.58 18.77 -14.33
CA ILE A 164 6.87 18.16 -13.02
C ILE A 164 6.65 16.64 -13.08
N LEU A 165 7.40 15.89 -12.28
CA LEU A 165 7.11 14.49 -12.02
C LEU A 165 6.06 14.37 -10.91
N VAL A 166 5.02 13.59 -11.15
CA VAL A 166 3.95 13.37 -10.18
C VAL A 166 3.64 11.89 -10.06
N GLN A 167 3.31 11.47 -8.85
CA GLN A 167 2.80 10.13 -8.55
C GLN A 167 1.32 10.20 -8.18
N VAL A 168 0.53 9.22 -8.65
CA VAL A 168 -0.88 9.12 -8.30
C VAL A 168 -1.00 8.49 -6.92
N MET A 169 -1.53 9.26 -5.96
CA MET A 169 -1.76 8.82 -4.58
C MET A 169 -3.16 8.25 -4.39
N LYS A 170 -4.16 8.88 -5.00
CA LYS A 170 -5.56 8.41 -4.99
C LYS A 170 -6.12 8.51 -6.40
N GLU A 171 -6.88 7.51 -6.79
CA GLU A 171 -7.52 7.44 -8.11
C GLU A 171 -8.65 8.46 -8.27
N GLU A 172 -9.05 8.65 -9.52
CA GLU A 172 -10.22 9.44 -9.87
C GLU A 172 -11.48 8.85 -9.22
N ARG A 173 -12.27 9.68 -8.58
CA ARG A 173 -13.51 9.25 -7.94
C ARG A 173 -14.66 10.19 -8.30
N GLY A 174 -15.70 9.67 -8.91
CA GLY A 174 -16.86 10.46 -9.33
C GLY A 174 -16.45 11.61 -10.25
N ASN A 175 -16.67 12.85 -9.83
CA ASN A 175 -16.31 14.07 -10.56
C ASN A 175 -14.93 14.63 -10.19
N LYS A 176 -14.19 14.01 -9.26
CA LYS A 176 -12.88 14.46 -8.81
C LYS A 176 -11.76 13.78 -9.60
N GLY A 177 -10.79 14.56 -10.06
CA GLY A 177 -9.55 14.02 -10.66
C GLY A 177 -8.67 13.32 -9.62
N ALA A 178 -7.69 12.57 -10.10
CA ALA A 178 -6.73 11.87 -9.27
C ALA A 178 -5.99 12.85 -8.33
N ALA A 179 -5.73 12.41 -7.08
CA ALA A 179 -4.86 13.15 -6.18
C ALA A 179 -3.40 12.79 -6.46
N LEU A 180 -2.59 13.81 -6.69
CA LEU A 180 -1.19 13.69 -7.09
C LEU A 180 -0.26 14.20 -5.99
N SER A 181 0.96 13.66 -5.96
CA SER A 181 2.07 14.16 -5.14
C SER A 181 3.35 14.21 -5.98
N THR A 182 4.22 15.14 -5.69
CA THR A 182 5.58 15.16 -6.23
C THR A 182 6.59 14.46 -5.30
N TYR A 183 6.17 14.08 -4.11
CA TYR A 183 6.93 13.19 -3.25
C TYR A 183 6.77 11.76 -3.74
N LEU A 184 7.81 11.26 -4.41
CA LEU A 184 7.78 9.96 -5.06
C LEU A 184 8.10 8.85 -4.07
N SER A 185 7.45 7.70 -4.23
CA SER A 185 7.70 6.49 -3.46
C SER A 185 7.72 5.27 -4.38
N LEU A 186 8.78 4.49 -4.33
CA LEU A 186 8.90 3.21 -5.03
C LEU A 186 8.84 2.08 -4.03
N ALA A 187 7.85 1.22 -4.18
CA ALA A 187 7.61 0.14 -3.25
C ALA A 187 8.44 -1.10 -3.60
N GLY A 188 9.34 -1.47 -2.71
CA GLY A 188 9.97 -2.79 -2.67
C GLY A 188 9.17 -3.74 -1.78
N ARG A 189 9.71 -4.95 -1.60
CA ARG A 189 9.09 -5.93 -0.73
C ARG A 189 9.30 -5.62 0.75
N TYR A 190 10.52 -5.29 1.13
CA TYR A 190 10.94 -5.05 2.52
C TYR A 190 11.17 -3.59 2.83
N CYS A 191 11.31 -2.77 1.81
CA CYS A 191 11.58 -1.35 1.93
C CYS A 191 10.71 -0.54 0.98
N VAL A 192 10.64 0.77 1.24
CA VAL A 192 10.13 1.78 0.30
C VAL A 192 11.23 2.81 0.08
N LEU A 193 11.53 3.10 -1.17
CA LEU A 193 12.47 4.14 -1.56
C LEU A 193 11.72 5.45 -1.84
N MET A 194 12.17 6.52 -1.23
CA MET A 194 11.74 7.89 -1.52
C MET A 194 12.90 8.64 -2.19
N PRO A 195 12.94 8.71 -3.52
CA PRO A 195 14.14 9.15 -4.24
C PRO A 195 14.40 10.66 -4.17
N ASN A 196 13.41 11.43 -3.78
CA ASN A 196 13.49 12.90 -3.68
C ASN A 196 13.19 13.43 -2.28
N THR A 197 13.39 12.65 -1.24
CA THR A 197 13.14 13.06 0.14
C THR A 197 14.42 12.88 0.94
N ALA A 198 14.93 13.94 1.53
CA ALA A 198 16.15 13.92 2.33
C ALA A 198 16.01 13.18 3.69
N ARG A 199 14.91 12.46 3.91
CA ARG A 199 14.72 11.59 5.07
C ARG A 199 15.82 10.54 5.08
N GLY A 200 16.81 10.71 5.91
CA GLY A 200 17.71 9.60 6.27
C GLY A 200 16.87 8.41 6.75
N GLY A 201 17.25 7.19 6.35
CA GLY A 201 16.48 5.96 6.51
C GLY A 201 15.61 5.86 7.75
N GLY A 202 14.36 5.47 7.55
CA GLY A 202 13.34 5.27 8.58
C GLY A 202 13.00 3.80 8.78
N ILE A 203 12.28 3.53 9.85
CA ILE A 203 11.71 2.21 10.15
C ILE A 203 10.22 2.41 10.31
N SER A 204 9.40 1.55 9.68
CA SER A 204 7.94 1.63 9.78
C SER A 204 7.48 1.75 11.24
N ARG A 205 6.51 2.64 11.48
CA ARG A 205 5.92 2.85 12.82
C ARG A 205 5.18 1.63 13.33
N LYS A 206 4.72 0.77 12.43
CA LYS A 206 4.07 -0.50 12.76
C LYS A 206 5.01 -1.52 13.41
N ILE A 207 6.34 -1.30 13.38
CA ILE A 207 7.33 -2.14 14.07
C ILE A 207 7.53 -1.56 15.48
N SER A 208 6.85 -2.13 16.46
CA SER A 208 6.87 -1.68 17.85
C SER A 208 8.07 -2.21 18.68
N ASN A 209 8.67 -3.34 18.26
CA ASN A 209 9.79 -3.94 18.99
C ASN A 209 11.06 -3.10 18.88
N SER A 210 11.54 -2.57 20.03
CA SER A 210 12.71 -1.70 20.09
C SER A 210 14.03 -2.39 19.69
N ALA A 211 14.17 -3.70 19.96
CA ALA A 211 15.34 -4.48 19.58
C ALA A 211 15.43 -4.65 18.05
N ASP A 212 14.30 -4.94 17.41
CA ASP A 212 14.23 -5.04 15.95
C ASP A 212 14.49 -3.68 15.29
N ARG A 213 13.96 -2.59 15.86
CA ARG A 213 14.22 -1.22 15.37
C ARG A 213 15.72 -0.91 15.40
N LYS A 214 16.42 -1.19 16.50
CA LYS A 214 17.87 -0.97 16.63
C LYS A 214 18.66 -1.80 15.62
N LYS A 215 18.31 -3.08 15.47
CA LYS A 215 18.90 -3.98 14.45
C LYS A 215 18.71 -3.44 13.04
N LEU A 216 17.49 -3.04 12.70
CA LEU A 216 17.16 -2.51 11.36
C LEU A 216 17.88 -1.19 11.09
N LYS A 217 17.99 -0.29 12.08
CA LYS A 217 18.76 0.96 11.97
C LYS A 217 20.23 0.69 11.63
N THR A 218 20.81 -0.33 12.26
CA THR A 218 22.18 -0.78 11.94
C THR A 218 22.29 -1.36 10.53
N ILE A 219 21.26 -2.09 10.07
CA ILE A 219 21.22 -2.66 8.71
C ILE A 219 21.13 -1.54 7.67
N VAL A 220 20.20 -0.58 7.85
CA VAL A 220 20.03 0.56 6.93
C VAL A 220 21.28 1.42 6.87
N GLY A 221 21.95 1.66 8.01
CA GLY A 221 23.22 2.39 8.04
C GLY A 221 24.40 1.71 7.31
N LYS A 222 24.27 0.41 6.97
CA LYS A 222 25.25 -0.35 6.14
C LYS A 222 24.88 -0.38 4.65
N LEU A 223 23.78 0.25 4.27
CA LEU A 223 23.39 0.42 2.87
C LEU A 223 23.92 1.77 2.39
N ASP A 224 24.54 1.76 1.20
CA ASP A 224 25.01 2.97 0.54
C ASP A 224 23.84 3.72 -0.11
N VAL A 225 22.97 4.29 0.73
CA VAL A 225 21.85 5.12 0.26
C VAL A 225 22.38 6.54 -0.02
N PRO A 226 22.25 7.04 -1.26
CA PRO A 226 22.73 8.39 -1.61
C PRO A 226 22.06 9.48 -0.78
N ASN A 227 22.79 10.56 -0.50
CA ASN A 227 22.23 11.74 0.14
C ASN A 227 21.08 12.30 -0.69
N GLY A 228 19.99 12.68 -0.03
CA GLY A 228 18.77 13.17 -0.69
C GLY A 228 17.75 12.06 -1.01
N MET A 229 18.07 10.80 -0.72
CA MET A 229 17.12 9.69 -0.81
C MET A 229 16.76 9.16 0.57
N GLY A 230 15.49 8.86 0.78
CA GLY A 230 14.97 8.20 1.98
C GLY A 230 14.68 6.73 1.70
N LEU A 231 15.00 5.87 2.68
CA LEU A 231 14.66 4.44 2.64
C LEU A 231 13.92 4.09 3.92
N ILE A 232 12.69 3.60 3.81
CA ILE A 232 11.88 3.16 4.94
C ILE A 232 11.79 1.63 4.92
N VAL A 233 12.14 0.99 6.03
CA VAL A 233 11.96 -0.47 6.19
C VAL A 233 10.51 -0.74 6.59
N ARG A 234 9.83 -1.59 5.81
CA ARG A 234 8.45 -2.03 6.03
C ARG A 234 8.35 -3.09 7.12
N THR A 235 7.15 -3.35 7.61
CA THR A 235 6.87 -4.43 8.57
C THR A 235 7.34 -5.80 8.08
N ALA A 236 7.19 -6.08 6.78
CA ALA A 236 7.70 -7.31 6.15
C ALA A 236 9.23 -7.46 6.22
N GLY A 237 9.95 -6.36 6.48
CA GLY A 237 11.41 -6.32 6.64
C GLY A 237 11.92 -6.55 8.08
N ALA A 238 11.03 -6.63 9.09
CA ALA A 238 11.41 -6.65 10.51
C ALA A 238 12.42 -7.75 10.86
N GLU A 239 12.22 -8.96 10.35
CA GLU A 239 13.07 -10.13 10.64
C GLU A 239 14.05 -10.48 9.51
N ARG A 240 14.26 -9.57 8.56
CA ARG A 240 15.08 -9.88 7.39
C ARG A 240 16.57 -9.65 7.61
N THR A 241 17.36 -10.33 6.78
CA THR A 241 18.80 -10.22 6.78
C THR A 241 19.26 -9.00 5.98
N LEU A 242 20.49 -8.51 6.27
CA LEU A 242 21.12 -7.45 5.48
C LEU A 242 21.16 -7.79 3.97
N ALA A 243 21.38 -9.06 3.62
CA ALA A 243 21.45 -9.48 2.22
C ALA A 243 20.09 -9.38 1.50
N GLU A 244 18.98 -9.69 2.19
CA GLU A 244 17.62 -9.55 1.64
C GLU A 244 17.25 -8.08 1.46
N ILE A 245 17.52 -7.24 2.46
CA ILE A 245 17.24 -5.79 2.41
C ILE A 245 18.12 -5.11 1.35
N ARG A 246 19.39 -5.50 1.22
CA ARG A 246 20.30 -4.98 0.18
C ARG A 246 19.81 -5.33 -1.22
N ARG A 247 19.30 -6.53 -1.45
CA ARG A 247 18.74 -6.93 -2.74
C ARG A 247 17.52 -6.10 -3.10
N ASP A 248 16.64 -5.86 -2.13
CA ASP A 248 15.44 -5.03 -2.31
C ASP A 248 15.81 -3.58 -2.63
N TRP A 249 16.81 -3.03 -1.92
CA TRP A 249 17.39 -1.71 -2.21
C TRP A 249 17.94 -1.64 -3.64
N GLN A 250 18.73 -2.62 -4.07
CA GLN A 250 19.29 -2.67 -5.42
C GLN A 250 18.21 -2.71 -6.48
N TYR A 251 17.16 -3.49 -6.26
CA TYR A 251 16.00 -3.55 -7.15
C TYR A 251 15.32 -2.17 -7.29
N MET A 252 15.02 -1.50 -6.19
CA MET A 252 14.40 -0.18 -6.21
C MET A 252 15.31 0.90 -6.82
N SER A 253 16.63 0.81 -6.58
CA SER A 253 17.61 1.71 -7.18
C SER A 253 17.64 1.57 -8.70
N THR A 254 17.55 0.34 -9.22
CA THR A 254 17.45 0.08 -10.67
C THR A 254 16.16 0.66 -11.24
N MET A 255 15.02 0.41 -10.59
CA MET A 255 13.73 1.02 -11.02
C MET A 255 13.79 2.54 -11.05
N TRP A 256 14.41 3.17 -10.04
CA TRP A 256 14.56 4.62 -10.03
C TRP A 256 15.45 5.11 -11.19
N GLN A 257 16.50 4.39 -11.54
CA GLN A 257 17.33 4.70 -12.70
C GLN A 257 16.51 4.66 -13.99
N GLU A 258 15.72 3.62 -14.20
CA GLU A 258 14.83 3.47 -15.36
C GLU A 258 13.81 4.62 -15.44
N VAL A 259 13.22 5.03 -14.30
CA VAL A 259 12.32 6.18 -14.24
C VAL A 259 13.01 7.46 -14.69
N ARG A 260 14.25 7.70 -14.24
CA ARG A 260 15.02 8.90 -14.63
C ARG A 260 15.34 8.90 -16.12
N ASP A 261 15.83 7.78 -16.63
CA ASP A 261 16.21 7.64 -18.04
C ASP A 261 15.00 7.88 -18.94
N LYS A 262 13.86 7.23 -18.62
CA LYS A 262 12.61 7.42 -19.36
C LYS A 262 12.05 8.84 -19.25
N THR A 263 12.25 9.51 -18.09
CA THR A 263 11.83 10.88 -17.89
C THR A 263 12.55 11.84 -18.84
N VAL A 264 13.86 11.65 -19.02
CA VAL A 264 14.69 12.50 -19.93
C VAL A 264 14.28 12.31 -21.39
N GLU A 265 13.89 11.11 -21.78
CA GLU A 265 13.47 10.77 -23.14
C GLU A 265 12.02 11.16 -23.46
N SER A 266 11.20 11.45 -22.44
CA SER A 266 9.75 11.65 -22.58
C SER A 266 9.38 13.12 -22.71
N THR A 267 8.25 13.38 -23.37
CA THR A 267 7.61 14.70 -23.45
C THR A 267 6.30 14.68 -22.68
N ALA A 268 6.09 15.65 -21.79
CA ALA A 268 4.88 15.74 -20.96
C ALA A 268 3.61 16.06 -21.78
N PRO A 269 2.46 15.40 -21.52
CA PRO A 269 2.26 14.37 -20.50
C PRO A 269 2.71 12.96 -20.95
N ALA A 270 3.37 12.19 -20.07
CA ALA A 270 3.82 10.83 -20.36
C ALA A 270 3.88 9.94 -19.10
N LEU A 271 3.50 8.66 -19.25
CA LEU A 271 3.70 7.63 -18.21
C LEU A 271 5.17 7.22 -18.20
N VAL A 272 5.87 7.47 -17.09
CA VAL A 272 7.29 7.12 -16.93
C VAL A 272 7.50 5.86 -16.08
N TYR A 273 6.60 5.59 -15.14
CA TYR A 273 6.61 4.37 -14.33
C TYR A 273 5.19 3.87 -14.11
N GLU A 274 4.98 2.59 -14.33
CA GLU A 274 3.75 1.90 -14.04
C GLU A 274 3.95 1.00 -12.82
N GLU A 275 3.08 1.15 -11.81
CA GLU A 275 3.07 0.24 -10.67
C GLU A 275 2.76 -1.18 -11.16
N GLY A 276 3.43 -2.16 -10.57
CA GLY A 276 3.28 -3.55 -11.00
C GLY A 276 1.82 -4.01 -11.00
N ASN A 277 1.50 -4.91 -11.94
CA ASN A 277 0.17 -5.54 -12.01
C ASN A 277 -0.17 -6.31 -10.73
N LEU A 278 -1.41 -6.78 -10.63
CA LEU A 278 -1.92 -7.50 -9.45
C LEU A 278 -1.01 -8.66 -9.02
N ILE A 279 -0.45 -9.43 -9.97
CA ILE A 279 0.44 -10.56 -9.68
C ILE A 279 1.68 -10.09 -8.91
N ARG A 280 2.35 -9.04 -9.40
CA ARG A 280 3.55 -8.49 -8.75
C ARG A 280 3.21 -7.89 -7.39
N ARG A 281 2.11 -7.15 -7.30
CA ARG A 281 1.66 -6.56 -6.02
C ARG A 281 1.37 -7.64 -4.99
N CYS A 282 0.64 -8.70 -5.33
CA CYS A 282 0.33 -9.81 -4.42
C CYS A 282 1.59 -10.55 -3.96
N ILE A 283 2.54 -10.83 -4.86
CA ILE A 283 3.82 -11.46 -4.49
C ILE A 283 4.64 -10.53 -3.60
N ARG A 284 4.65 -9.23 -3.86
CA ARG A 284 5.39 -8.25 -3.08
C ARG A 284 4.80 -8.06 -1.68
N ASP A 285 3.49 -7.93 -1.55
CA ASP A 285 2.86 -7.45 -0.33
C ASP A 285 2.21 -8.57 0.50
N LEU A 286 1.61 -9.60 -0.12
CA LEU A 286 0.87 -10.65 0.59
C LEU A 286 1.70 -11.92 0.84
N TYR A 287 2.59 -12.27 -0.08
CA TYR A 287 3.32 -13.52 0.04
C TYR A 287 4.18 -13.54 1.32
N SER A 288 4.16 -14.63 2.07
CA SER A 288 5.03 -14.88 3.23
C SER A 288 5.67 -16.26 3.17
N LYS A 289 6.57 -16.57 4.10
CA LYS A 289 7.19 -17.90 4.21
C LYS A 289 6.19 -19.01 4.54
N GLU A 290 5.06 -18.64 5.13
CA GLU A 290 3.98 -19.54 5.57
C GLU A 290 3.21 -20.15 4.42
N PHE A 291 3.26 -19.54 3.23
CA PHE A 291 2.62 -20.12 2.05
C PHE A 291 3.28 -21.44 1.64
N ASP A 292 2.49 -22.46 1.49
CA ASP A 292 2.93 -23.77 1.01
C ASP A 292 3.16 -23.71 -0.50
N GLU A 293 2.24 -23.04 -1.22
CA GLU A 293 2.24 -22.99 -2.68
C GLU A 293 1.67 -21.69 -3.20
N VAL A 294 2.17 -21.27 -4.38
CA VAL A 294 1.59 -20.24 -5.25
C VAL A 294 1.24 -20.92 -6.55
N ALA A 295 -0.04 -21.29 -6.73
CA ALA A 295 -0.53 -21.96 -7.92
C ALA A 295 -1.06 -20.93 -8.92
N ILE A 296 -0.63 -21.02 -10.19
CA ILE A 296 -0.93 -20.03 -11.21
C ILE A 296 -1.49 -20.70 -12.47
N ALA A 297 -2.69 -20.31 -12.84
CA ALA A 297 -3.31 -20.64 -14.11
C ALA A 297 -3.01 -19.51 -15.14
N GLY A 298 -2.46 -19.87 -16.29
CA GLY A 298 -1.96 -18.95 -17.32
C GLY A 298 -0.44 -19.05 -17.48
N ALA A 299 0.03 -19.36 -18.69
CA ALA A 299 1.45 -19.62 -18.95
C ALA A 299 2.32 -18.37 -18.80
N ASP A 300 1.83 -17.21 -19.28
CA ASP A 300 2.60 -15.97 -19.23
C ASP A 300 2.61 -15.39 -17.82
N ALA A 301 1.47 -15.44 -17.11
CA ALA A 301 1.36 -15.10 -15.71
C ALA A 301 2.30 -15.93 -14.82
N TYR A 302 2.43 -17.24 -15.10
CA TYR A 302 3.38 -18.11 -14.41
C TYR A 302 4.83 -17.70 -14.65
N LYS A 303 5.22 -17.42 -15.91
CA LYS A 303 6.58 -16.96 -16.24
C LYS A 303 6.90 -15.66 -15.52
N GLU A 304 5.97 -14.70 -15.54
CA GLU A 304 6.11 -13.41 -14.88
C GLU A 304 6.26 -13.58 -13.37
N ALA A 305 5.31 -14.26 -12.73
CA ALA A 305 5.32 -14.48 -11.28
C ALA A 305 6.59 -15.20 -10.82
N LYS A 306 7.01 -16.24 -11.55
CA LYS A 306 8.23 -16.99 -11.24
C LYS A 306 9.49 -16.16 -11.43
N GLY A 307 9.54 -15.33 -12.48
CA GLY A 307 10.63 -14.37 -12.72
C GLY A 307 10.72 -13.36 -11.59
N TYR A 308 9.60 -12.77 -11.21
CA TYR A 308 9.52 -11.79 -10.13
C TYR A 308 9.88 -12.40 -8.75
N MET A 309 9.37 -13.61 -8.46
CA MET A 309 9.74 -14.35 -7.26
C MET A 309 11.24 -14.66 -7.20
N LYS A 310 11.87 -15.03 -8.33
CA LYS A 310 13.33 -15.25 -8.40
C LYS A 310 14.11 -13.98 -8.12
N LEU A 311 13.61 -12.83 -8.56
CA LEU A 311 14.26 -11.54 -8.34
C LEU A 311 14.23 -11.15 -6.86
N LEU A 312 13.06 -11.24 -6.21
CA LEU A 312 12.88 -10.82 -4.82
C LEU A 312 13.35 -11.90 -3.82
N MET A 313 12.96 -13.16 -4.05
CA MET A 313 13.15 -14.28 -3.13
C MET A 313 13.55 -15.56 -3.85
N PRO A 314 14.80 -15.69 -4.34
CA PRO A 314 15.24 -16.83 -5.16
C PRO A 314 14.96 -18.20 -4.53
N SER A 315 15.13 -18.33 -3.23
CA SER A 315 14.88 -19.56 -2.46
C SER A 315 13.42 -20.01 -2.48
N HIS A 316 12.48 -19.11 -2.72
CA HIS A 316 11.04 -19.37 -2.73
C HIS A 316 10.46 -19.62 -4.13
N ALA A 317 11.24 -19.41 -5.19
CA ALA A 317 10.80 -19.60 -6.57
C ALA A 317 10.27 -21.02 -6.88
N ARG A 318 10.68 -22.03 -6.09
CA ARG A 318 10.19 -23.41 -6.19
C ARG A 318 8.73 -23.58 -5.73
N LYS A 319 8.20 -22.67 -4.89
CA LYS A 319 6.83 -22.68 -4.43
C LYS A 319 5.84 -22.18 -5.48
N VAL A 320 6.34 -21.47 -6.50
CA VAL A 320 5.54 -21.03 -7.64
C VAL A 320 5.37 -22.17 -8.63
N LYS A 321 4.15 -22.64 -8.78
CA LYS A 321 3.79 -23.78 -9.66
C LYS A 321 2.80 -23.34 -10.71
N GLN A 322 2.94 -23.89 -11.91
CA GLN A 322 1.98 -23.69 -12.98
C GLN A 322 0.84 -24.72 -12.82
N HIS A 323 -0.39 -24.24 -12.87
CA HIS A 323 -1.57 -25.08 -13.00
C HIS A 323 -1.74 -25.47 -14.47
N VAL A 324 -1.70 -26.77 -14.74
CA VAL A 324 -1.77 -27.34 -16.11
C VAL A 324 -2.92 -28.34 -16.27
N GLU A 325 -3.72 -28.52 -15.20
CA GLU A 325 -4.83 -29.47 -15.21
C GLU A 325 -6.03 -28.92 -16.00
N ASN A 326 -6.87 -29.82 -16.52
CA ASN A 326 -8.08 -29.45 -17.27
C ASN A 326 -9.16 -28.82 -16.38
N THR A 327 -9.16 -29.13 -15.08
CA THR A 327 -10.10 -28.53 -14.13
C THR A 327 -9.64 -27.11 -13.82
N PRO A 328 -10.50 -26.08 -13.92
CA PRO A 328 -10.13 -24.71 -13.56
C PRO A 328 -9.57 -24.62 -12.14
N LEU A 329 -8.53 -23.80 -11.93
CA LEU A 329 -7.78 -23.69 -10.67
C LEU A 329 -8.70 -23.44 -9.47
N PHE A 330 -9.60 -22.47 -9.55
CA PHE A 330 -10.50 -22.12 -8.46
C PHE A 330 -11.53 -23.20 -8.16
N LYS A 331 -11.99 -23.91 -9.18
CA LYS A 331 -12.90 -25.04 -9.03
C LYS A 331 -12.20 -26.22 -8.32
N GLN A 332 -10.97 -26.54 -8.69
CA GLN A 332 -10.16 -27.58 -8.06
C GLN A 332 -9.96 -27.35 -6.55
N HIS A 333 -9.77 -26.10 -6.16
CA HIS A 333 -9.60 -25.70 -4.76
C HIS A 333 -10.92 -25.37 -4.04
N GLY A 334 -12.08 -25.59 -4.67
CA GLY A 334 -13.40 -25.28 -4.09
C GLY A 334 -13.58 -23.79 -3.74
N VAL A 335 -12.95 -22.90 -4.51
CA VAL A 335 -12.96 -21.45 -4.30
C VAL A 335 -14.16 -20.79 -4.98
N GLU A 336 -14.60 -21.27 -6.14
CA GLU A 336 -15.70 -20.67 -6.92
C GLU A 336 -17.00 -20.56 -6.10
N ASP A 337 -17.41 -21.64 -5.42
CA ASP A 337 -18.63 -21.64 -4.60
C ASP A 337 -18.54 -20.64 -3.43
N LYS A 338 -17.33 -20.48 -2.88
CA LYS A 338 -17.08 -19.56 -1.77
C LYS A 338 -17.06 -18.10 -2.24
N LEU A 339 -16.53 -17.82 -3.44
CA LEU A 339 -16.60 -16.51 -4.06
C LEU A 339 -18.06 -16.14 -4.37
N ALA A 340 -18.86 -17.08 -4.90
CA ALA A 340 -20.28 -16.86 -5.10
C ALA A 340 -21.01 -16.56 -3.77
N ALA A 341 -20.64 -17.25 -2.69
CA ALA A 341 -21.21 -17.02 -1.37
C ALA A 341 -20.85 -15.65 -0.76
N MET A 342 -19.78 -14.98 -1.22
CA MET A 342 -19.44 -13.64 -0.75
C MET A 342 -20.51 -12.59 -1.09
N PHE A 343 -21.29 -12.80 -2.14
CA PHE A 343 -22.40 -11.92 -2.50
C PHE A 343 -23.67 -12.15 -1.68
N ASN A 344 -23.68 -13.20 -0.85
CA ASN A 344 -24.83 -13.49 0.00
C ASN A 344 -24.80 -12.56 1.25
N PRO A 345 -25.88 -11.85 1.57
CA PRO A 345 -25.92 -11.01 2.76
C PRO A 345 -25.78 -11.80 4.07
N THR A 346 -26.16 -13.08 4.07
CA THR A 346 -26.11 -13.91 5.28
C THR A 346 -24.84 -14.75 5.33
N VAL A 347 -24.09 -14.66 6.43
CA VAL A 347 -22.87 -15.43 6.68
C VAL A 347 -23.07 -16.27 7.94
N VAL A 348 -22.96 -17.59 7.81
CA VAL A 348 -23.16 -18.54 8.92
C VAL A 348 -21.88 -18.68 9.74
N LEU A 349 -22.02 -18.60 11.08
CA LEU A 349 -20.94 -18.80 12.04
C LEU A 349 -20.79 -20.30 12.42
N PRO A 350 -19.60 -20.72 12.90
CA PRO A 350 -19.34 -22.13 13.27
C PRO A 350 -20.30 -22.69 14.31
N SER A 351 -20.74 -21.89 15.28
CA SER A 351 -21.69 -22.29 16.32
C SER A 351 -23.12 -22.44 15.82
N GLY A 352 -23.44 -22.00 14.60
CA GLY A 352 -24.79 -21.94 14.04
C GLY A 352 -25.49 -20.60 14.21
N GLY A 353 -24.80 -19.60 14.75
CA GLY A 353 -25.17 -18.18 14.64
C GLY A 353 -24.97 -17.70 13.20
N TYR A 354 -25.34 -16.46 12.91
CA TYR A 354 -25.14 -15.86 11.59
C TYR A 354 -25.06 -14.34 11.65
N LEU A 355 -24.34 -13.77 10.69
CA LEU A 355 -24.27 -12.35 10.42
C LEU A 355 -25.19 -12.01 9.25
N VAL A 356 -25.77 -10.81 9.27
CA VAL A 356 -26.45 -10.22 8.12
C VAL A 356 -25.72 -8.92 7.76
N ILE A 357 -25.13 -8.88 6.58
CA ILE A 357 -24.31 -7.77 6.10
C ILE A 357 -25.04 -7.10 4.94
N ASN A 358 -25.51 -5.87 5.15
CA ASN A 358 -26.26 -5.12 4.15
C ASN A 358 -25.65 -3.72 3.92
N PRO A 359 -25.28 -3.35 2.69
CA PRO A 359 -24.91 -1.99 2.36
C PRO A 359 -26.15 -1.09 2.40
N THR A 360 -25.99 0.11 2.96
CA THR A 360 -26.94 1.21 2.86
C THR A 360 -26.36 2.33 2.00
N GLU A 361 -27.04 3.46 1.85
CA GLU A 361 -26.53 4.60 1.11
C GLU A 361 -25.22 5.15 1.69
N ALA A 362 -25.08 5.19 3.01
CA ALA A 362 -24.00 5.86 3.72
C ALA A 362 -23.07 4.91 4.50
N LEU A 363 -23.50 3.70 4.81
CA LEU A 363 -22.76 2.76 5.66
C LEU A 363 -23.07 1.30 5.29
N VAL A 364 -22.29 0.38 5.83
CA VAL A 364 -22.58 -1.07 5.82
C VAL A 364 -23.06 -1.46 7.21
N SER A 365 -24.29 -1.98 7.32
CA SER A 365 -24.83 -2.51 8.57
C SER A 365 -24.47 -3.99 8.70
N ILE A 366 -24.06 -4.38 9.90
CA ILE A 366 -23.79 -5.77 10.26
C ILE A 366 -24.61 -6.13 11.48
N ASP A 367 -25.55 -7.05 11.31
CA ASP A 367 -26.38 -7.57 12.38
C ASP A 367 -25.88 -8.95 12.82
N VAL A 368 -25.82 -9.20 14.13
CA VAL A 368 -25.31 -10.44 14.73
C VAL A 368 -26.45 -11.22 15.36
N ASN A 369 -26.66 -12.44 14.87
CA ASN A 369 -27.73 -13.32 15.33
C ASN A 369 -27.16 -14.61 15.94
N SER A 370 -27.63 -15.00 17.13
CA SER A 370 -27.24 -16.25 17.75
C SER A 370 -27.82 -17.49 17.04
N GLY A 371 -28.93 -17.34 16.29
CA GLY A 371 -29.51 -18.40 15.47
C GLY A 371 -29.72 -19.73 16.21
N LYS A 372 -29.04 -20.78 15.74
CA LYS A 372 -29.08 -22.12 16.32
C LYS A 372 -28.00 -22.36 17.39
N SER A 373 -27.24 -21.35 17.79
CA SER A 373 -26.19 -21.43 18.82
C SER A 373 -26.81 -21.46 20.22
N THR A 374 -27.54 -22.53 20.55
CA THR A 374 -28.30 -22.68 21.81
C THR A 374 -27.72 -23.74 22.73
N ARG A 375 -26.47 -24.11 22.58
CA ARG A 375 -25.82 -25.20 23.32
C ARG A 375 -25.28 -24.81 24.70
N GLU A 376 -25.22 -23.53 24.99
CA GLU A 376 -24.66 -23.01 26.24
C GLU A 376 -25.71 -22.99 27.38
N GLN A 377 -25.24 -23.02 28.62
CA GLN A 377 -26.08 -23.08 29.80
C GLN A 377 -26.67 -21.74 30.22
N SER A 378 -26.22 -20.63 29.65
CA SER A 378 -26.74 -19.29 29.93
C SER A 378 -26.81 -18.42 28.67
N ILE A 379 -27.76 -17.49 28.65
CA ILE A 379 -27.95 -16.52 27.55
C ILE A 379 -26.70 -15.67 27.39
N GLU A 380 -26.12 -15.21 28.49
CA GLU A 380 -24.91 -14.37 28.47
C GLU A 380 -23.72 -15.08 27.82
N LYS A 381 -23.53 -16.37 28.14
CA LYS A 381 -22.45 -17.16 27.59
C LYS A 381 -22.66 -17.45 26.10
N THR A 382 -23.90 -17.70 25.68
CA THR A 382 -24.28 -17.81 24.28
C THR A 382 -23.97 -16.52 23.53
N ALA A 383 -24.35 -15.36 24.08
CA ALA A 383 -24.10 -14.05 23.48
C ALA A 383 -22.59 -13.77 23.36
N LEU A 384 -21.82 -14.05 24.43
CA LEU A 384 -20.36 -13.84 24.42
C LEU A 384 -19.69 -14.69 23.33
N ASN A 385 -19.99 -15.98 23.26
CA ASN A 385 -19.38 -16.88 22.28
C ASN A 385 -19.77 -16.48 20.86
N THR A 386 -21.06 -16.16 20.61
CA THR A 386 -21.50 -15.70 19.29
C THR A 386 -20.81 -14.39 18.89
N ASN A 387 -20.65 -13.44 19.82
CA ASN A 387 -19.98 -12.17 19.53
C ASN A 387 -18.49 -12.34 19.27
N LEU A 388 -17.79 -13.26 19.93
CA LEU A 388 -16.40 -13.56 19.67
C LEU A 388 -16.20 -14.17 18.28
N GLU A 389 -17.05 -15.15 17.90
CA GLU A 389 -17.04 -15.70 16.53
C GLU A 389 -17.39 -14.64 15.50
N ALA A 390 -18.39 -13.80 15.79
CA ALA A 390 -18.80 -12.69 14.93
C ALA A 390 -17.65 -11.69 14.69
N ALA A 391 -16.89 -11.33 15.73
CA ALA A 391 -15.78 -10.39 15.60
C ALA A 391 -14.69 -10.90 14.63
N VAL A 392 -14.34 -12.18 14.71
CA VAL A 392 -13.38 -12.82 13.80
C VAL A 392 -13.91 -12.84 12.37
N GLU A 393 -15.18 -13.23 12.19
CA GLU A 393 -15.79 -13.33 10.87
C GLU A 393 -16.02 -11.95 10.24
N VAL A 394 -16.43 -10.93 11.01
CA VAL A 394 -16.56 -9.54 10.53
C VAL A 394 -15.23 -9.02 10.01
N ALA A 395 -14.13 -9.25 10.75
CA ALA A 395 -12.79 -8.86 10.31
C ALA A 395 -12.40 -9.53 8.98
N ARG A 396 -12.77 -10.82 8.81
CA ARG A 396 -12.56 -11.56 7.56
C ARG A 396 -13.42 -10.99 6.42
N GLN A 397 -14.71 -10.75 6.67
CA GLN A 397 -15.64 -10.23 5.67
C GLN A 397 -15.28 -8.81 5.23
N ALA A 398 -14.76 -7.97 6.12
CA ALA A 398 -14.28 -6.63 5.80
C ALA A 398 -13.07 -6.64 4.84
N ARG A 399 -12.30 -7.74 4.77
CA ARG A 399 -11.22 -7.90 3.78
C ARG A 399 -11.70 -8.45 2.44
N LEU A 400 -12.87 -9.07 2.42
CA LEU A 400 -13.39 -9.75 1.23
C LEU A 400 -14.40 -8.90 0.44
N ARG A 401 -15.06 -7.91 1.12
CA ARG A 401 -16.18 -7.14 0.52
C ARG A 401 -15.90 -5.66 0.42
#